data_edd3d347a0cc976f11b62953a941fb84
#
_entry.id   edd3d347a0cc976f11b62953a941fb84
#
_cell.length_a   1.000
_cell.length_b   1.000
_cell.length_c   1.000
_cell.angle_alpha   90.00
_cell.angle_beta   90.00
_cell.angle_gamma   90.00
#
_symmetry.space_group_name_H-M   'P 1'
#
loop_
_entity.id
_entity.type
_entity.pdbx_description
1 polymer ?
#
loop_
_entity_poly.entity_id
_entity_poly.type
_entity_poly.pdbx_seq_one_letter_code
_entity_poly.pdbx_strand_id
1 'polypeptide(L)'
;EREAVLLLRKTKYGMKHLPKWMAERGPRSLVEHQQRMGFDNGSQITSMPSASDPARGESATLIVVDEWAFLPNPEEAWASIEPVADVGGRIIGLSTANGSGNFFHNLWTGAVTGNNNFDPMFFPWSASEDRDNAWYEAKEAAMLPWQLAQEYPTTPEEAFVRSGNPVFDLDVLDNMRKFVRSGEKGAVHETAPRVMSFRC
;
A
#
# COMPACT_ATOMS: atom_id res chain seq x y z
N GLU A 1 -2.99 13.63 12.64
CA GLU A 1 -3.49 15.00 12.36
C GLU A 1 -2.46 15.83 11.57
N ARG A 2 -1.19 15.86 11.97
CA ARG A 2 -0.13 16.60 11.27
C ARG A 2 0.06 16.15 9.81
N GLU A 3 0.01 14.88 9.57
CA GLU A 3 0.17 14.29 8.22
C GLU A 3 -0.97 14.69 7.28
N ALA A 4 -2.20 14.65 7.75
CA ALA A 4 -3.36 15.11 6.99
C ALA A 4 -3.24 16.58 6.56
N VAL A 5 -2.77 17.44 7.46
CA VAL A 5 -2.52 18.87 7.15
C VAL A 5 -1.41 19.01 6.10
N LEU A 6 -0.34 18.22 6.19
CA LEU A 6 0.76 18.26 5.23
C LEU A 6 0.32 17.78 3.84
N LEU A 7 -0.51 16.73 3.75
CA LEU A 7 -1.05 16.22 2.50
C LEU A 7 -1.88 17.29 1.78
N LEU A 8 -2.81 17.95 2.51
CA LEU A 8 -3.61 19.01 1.91
C LEU A 8 -2.76 20.23 1.52
N ARG A 9 -1.69 20.52 2.26
CA ARG A 9 -0.74 21.58 1.89
C ARG A 9 -0.05 21.30 0.54
N LYS A 10 0.33 20.04 0.27
CA LYS A 10 0.86 19.63 -1.04
C LYS A 10 -0.17 19.84 -2.14
N THR A 11 -1.43 19.48 -1.90
CA THR A 11 -2.53 19.72 -2.85
C THR A 11 -2.71 21.21 -3.14
N LYS A 12 -2.73 22.06 -2.12
CA LYS A 12 -2.82 23.51 -2.27
C LYS A 12 -1.64 24.10 -3.05
N TYR A 13 -0.44 23.58 -2.80
CA TYR A 13 0.74 23.98 -3.55
C TYR A 13 0.59 23.63 -5.03
N GLY A 14 0.20 22.40 -5.35
CA GLY A 14 -0.07 21.98 -6.73
C GLY A 14 -1.11 22.85 -7.42
N MET A 15 -2.21 23.15 -6.75
CA MET A 15 -3.26 24.04 -7.28
C MET A 15 -2.75 25.45 -7.61
N LYS A 16 -1.86 26.01 -6.79
CA LYS A 16 -1.26 27.34 -7.03
C LYS A 16 -0.28 27.35 -8.19
N HIS A 17 0.26 26.19 -8.58
CA HIS A 17 1.25 26.05 -9.64
C HIS A 17 0.67 25.42 -10.91
N LEU A 18 -0.65 25.29 -11.00
CA LEU A 18 -1.30 24.82 -12.23
C LEU A 18 -0.95 25.73 -13.42
N PRO A 19 -0.75 25.17 -14.62
CA PRO A 19 -0.64 25.94 -15.84
C PRO A 19 -1.82 26.89 -15.98
N LYS A 20 -1.57 28.10 -16.51
CA LYS A 20 -2.58 29.17 -16.61
C LYS A 20 -3.88 28.70 -17.29
N TRP A 21 -3.76 27.94 -18.38
CA TRP A 21 -4.90 27.41 -19.12
C TRP A 21 -5.77 26.45 -18.29
N MET A 22 -5.17 25.73 -17.34
CA MET A 22 -5.87 24.80 -16.44
C MET A 22 -6.50 25.56 -15.26
N ALA A 23 -5.76 26.50 -14.69
CA ALA A 23 -6.26 27.35 -13.61
C ALA A 23 -7.47 28.21 -14.01
N GLU A 24 -7.50 28.70 -15.26
CA GLU A 24 -8.60 29.51 -15.80
C GLU A 24 -9.87 28.69 -16.11
N ARG A 25 -9.74 27.40 -16.36
CA ARG A 25 -10.86 26.49 -16.68
C ARG A 25 -11.34 25.66 -15.48
N GLY A 26 -10.51 25.56 -14.45
CA GLY A 26 -10.83 24.82 -13.24
C GLY A 26 -11.65 25.65 -12.25
N PRO A 27 -12.23 24.98 -11.22
CA PRO A 27 -12.95 25.66 -10.17
C PRO A 27 -11.99 26.50 -9.31
N ARG A 28 -12.48 27.62 -8.81
CA ARG A 28 -11.70 28.52 -7.96
C ARG A 28 -11.85 28.14 -6.50
N SER A 29 -10.73 28.14 -5.75
CA SER A 29 -10.78 27.94 -4.31
C SER A 29 -11.44 29.12 -3.62
N LEU A 30 -12.48 28.85 -2.85
CA LEU A 30 -13.22 29.87 -2.06
C LEU A 30 -12.89 29.78 -0.58
N VAL A 31 -12.63 28.56 -0.08
CA VAL A 31 -12.38 28.31 1.34
C VAL A 31 -11.09 27.51 1.47
N GLU A 32 -10.17 28.04 2.27
CA GLU A 32 -8.94 27.36 2.65
C GLU A 32 -8.87 27.20 4.16
N HIS A 33 -9.05 25.97 4.64
CA HIS A 33 -8.83 25.58 6.03
C HIS A 33 -7.63 24.63 6.10
N GLN A 34 -7.15 24.32 7.30
CA GLN A 34 -5.99 23.43 7.47
C GLN A 34 -6.21 22.03 6.87
N GLN A 35 -7.43 21.49 6.97
CA GLN A 35 -7.82 20.16 6.52
C GLN A 35 -8.90 20.16 5.44
N ARG A 36 -9.35 21.34 4.98
CA ARG A 36 -10.42 21.47 3.98
C ARG A 36 -10.10 22.53 2.95
N MET A 37 -10.49 22.25 1.72
CA MET A 37 -10.45 23.17 0.60
C MET A 37 -11.79 23.09 -0.14
N GLY A 38 -12.51 24.22 -0.23
CA GLY A 38 -13.79 24.32 -0.91
C GLY A 38 -13.68 25.14 -2.19
N PHE A 39 -14.53 24.83 -3.17
CA PHE A 39 -14.49 25.44 -4.50
C PHE A 39 -15.83 26.11 -4.87
N ASP A 40 -15.79 27.03 -5.84
CA ASP A 40 -16.93 27.81 -6.32
C ASP A 40 -18.02 26.96 -7.01
N ASN A 41 -17.69 25.75 -7.46
CA ASN A 41 -18.64 24.78 -7.98
C ASN A 41 -19.27 23.87 -6.91
N GLY A 42 -19.04 24.14 -5.62
CA GLY A 42 -19.55 23.35 -4.50
C GLY A 42 -18.74 22.10 -4.16
N SER A 43 -17.73 21.75 -4.96
CA SER A 43 -16.85 20.62 -4.62
C SER A 43 -15.90 20.96 -3.47
N GLN A 44 -15.42 19.93 -2.79
CA GLN A 44 -14.48 20.11 -1.68
C GLN A 44 -13.44 18.97 -1.66
N ILE A 45 -12.27 19.28 -1.15
CA ILE A 45 -11.24 18.32 -0.78
C ILE A 45 -11.04 18.39 0.72
N THR A 46 -11.18 17.27 1.41
CA THR A 46 -10.97 17.16 2.85
C THR A 46 -9.86 16.13 3.11
N SER A 47 -8.91 16.48 3.94
CA SER A 47 -7.88 15.55 4.40
C SER A 47 -8.13 15.19 5.85
N MET A 48 -8.22 13.90 6.15
CA MET A 48 -8.59 13.38 7.46
C MET A 48 -7.46 12.52 8.03
N PRO A 49 -7.21 12.57 9.34
CA PRO A 49 -6.25 11.69 9.98
C PRO A 49 -6.79 10.26 10.05
N SER A 50 -5.91 9.27 9.90
CA SER A 50 -6.24 7.84 9.92
C SER A 50 -6.75 7.32 11.28
N ALA A 51 -6.54 8.05 12.35
CA ALA A 51 -6.94 7.67 13.71
C ALA A 51 -8.42 7.95 14.06
N SER A 52 -9.14 8.69 13.21
CA SER A 52 -10.57 8.93 13.34
C SER A 52 -11.32 8.03 12.36
N ASP A 53 -12.57 7.72 12.64
CA ASP A 53 -13.49 7.06 11.72
C ASP A 53 -13.90 8.07 10.60
N PRO A 54 -13.05 8.26 9.59
CA PRO A 54 -13.04 9.51 8.82
C PRO A 54 -14.19 9.60 7.82
N ALA A 55 -14.80 8.48 7.46
CA ALA A 55 -15.76 8.44 6.38
C ALA A 55 -17.21 8.24 6.84
N ARG A 56 -17.46 7.98 8.13
CA ARG A 56 -18.83 7.80 8.62
C ARG A 56 -19.66 9.07 8.48
N GLY A 57 -20.70 8.99 7.65
CA GLY A 57 -21.64 10.09 7.41
C GLY A 57 -21.17 11.12 6.37
N GLU A 58 -20.01 10.95 5.77
CA GLU A 58 -19.55 11.75 4.63
C GLU A 58 -19.88 11.01 3.31
N SER A 59 -20.27 11.75 2.30
CA SER A 59 -20.36 11.25 0.93
C SER A 59 -19.16 11.77 0.14
N ALA A 60 -18.47 10.89 -0.57
CA ALA A 60 -17.33 11.27 -1.38
C ALA A 60 -17.40 10.63 -2.77
N THR A 61 -17.05 11.40 -3.79
CA THR A 61 -16.91 10.90 -5.16
C THR A 61 -15.60 10.13 -5.34
N LEU A 62 -14.58 10.48 -4.57
CA LEU A 62 -13.26 9.86 -4.57
C LEU A 62 -12.69 9.86 -3.17
N ILE A 63 -12.20 8.72 -2.72
CA ILE A 63 -11.40 8.56 -1.52
C ILE A 63 -10.00 8.12 -1.94
N VAL A 64 -8.98 8.77 -1.39
CA VAL A 64 -7.59 8.37 -1.54
C VAL A 64 -7.06 7.98 -0.16
N VAL A 65 -6.66 6.72 -0.02
CA VAL A 65 -6.03 6.19 1.20
C VAL A 65 -4.54 6.09 0.95
N ASP A 66 -3.78 6.99 1.58
CA ASP A 66 -2.34 7.05 1.48
C ASP A 66 -1.69 6.20 2.58
N GLU A 67 -0.57 5.55 2.25
CA GLU A 67 0.20 4.68 3.16
C GLU A 67 -0.66 3.58 3.82
N TRP A 68 -1.55 2.94 3.06
CA TRP A 68 -2.54 2.00 3.62
C TRP A 68 -1.91 0.83 4.36
N ALA A 69 -0.76 0.31 3.91
CA ALA A 69 -0.05 -0.79 4.57
C ALA A 69 0.48 -0.42 5.98
N PHE A 70 0.53 0.88 6.31
CA PHE A 70 1.05 1.40 7.58
C PHE A 70 -0.02 1.97 8.49
N LEU A 71 -1.30 1.91 8.10
CA LEU A 71 -2.39 2.35 8.95
C LEU A 71 -2.46 1.48 10.22
N PRO A 72 -2.70 2.06 11.39
CA PRO A 72 -2.82 1.31 12.65
C PRO A 72 -3.97 0.31 12.63
N ASN A 73 -5.11 0.66 12.04
CA ASN A 73 -6.34 -0.14 11.98
C ASN A 73 -6.88 -0.12 10.54
N PRO A 74 -6.21 -0.82 9.59
CA PRO A 74 -6.58 -0.74 8.17
C PRO A 74 -7.94 -1.37 7.86
N GLU A 75 -8.37 -2.39 8.62
CA GLU A 75 -9.68 -3.04 8.50
C GLU A 75 -10.82 -2.11 8.93
N GLU A 76 -10.63 -1.36 10.02
CA GLU A 76 -11.62 -0.37 10.48
C GLU A 76 -11.72 0.79 9.49
N ALA A 77 -10.58 1.25 8.97
CA ALA A 77 -10.55 2.25 7.91
C ALA A 77 -11.33 1.76 6.67
N TRP A 78 -11.10 0.51 6.25
CA TRP A 78 -11.85 -0.09 5.15
C TRP A 78 -13.35 -0.11 5.42
N ALA A 79 -13.78 -0.63 6.57
CA ALA A 79 -15.19 -0.71 6.93
C ALA A 79 -15.90 0.66 6.97
N SER A 80 -15.15 1.74 7.19
CA SER A 80 -15.70 3.10 7.16
C SER A 80 -15.82 3.69 5.76
N ILE A 81 -14.97 3.28 4.80
CA ILE A 81 -14.93 3.84 3.45
C ILE A 81 -15.65 2.97 2.40
N GLU A 82 -15.76 1.67 2.61
CA GLU A 82 -16.43 0.76 1.68
C GLU A 82 -17.86 1.20 1.31
N PRO A 83 -18.72 1.63 2.25
CA PRO A 83 -20.07 2.08 1.93
C PRO A 83 -20.13 3.28 0.98
N VAL A 84 -19.03 4.05 0.90
CA VAL A 84 -18.93 5.18 -0.05
C VAL A 84 -18.77 4.68 -1.48
N ALA A 85 -18.08 3.56 -1.68
CA ALA A 85 -17.95 2.90 -2.98
C ALA A 85 -19.31 2.36 -3.47
N ASP A 86 -20.12 1.82 -2.57
CA ASP A 86 -21.43 1.23 -2.90
C ASP A 86 -22.42 2.25 -3.47
N VAL A 87 -22.26 3.52 -3.12
CA VAL A 87 -23.08 4.62 -3.67
C VAL A 87 -22.48 5.30 -4.90
N GLY A 88 -21.49 4.66 -5.54
CA GLY A 88 -20.85 5.13 -6.76
C GLY A 88 -19.57 5.96 -6.55
N GLY A 89 -19.04 6.01 -5.35
CA GLY A 89 -17.72 6.58 -5.06
C GLY A 89 -16.60 5.70 -5.61
N ARG A 90 -15.40 6.28 -5.77
CA ARG A 90 -14.19 5.57 -6.17
C ARG A 90 -13.19 5.58 -5.02
N ILE A 91 -12.41 4.50 -4.90
CA ILE A 91 -11.37 4.37 -3.88
C ILE A 91 -10.04 4.12 -4.59
N ILE A 92 -9.04 4.89 -4.22
CA ILE A 92 -7.63 4.68 -4.59
C ILE A 92 -6.86 4.39 -3.31
N GLY A 93 -6.33 3.17 -3.20
CA GLY A 93 -5.41 2.80 -2.13
C GLY A 93 -3.99 2.78 -2.64
N LEU A 94 -3.09 3.50 -1.97
CA LEU A 94 -1.67 3.50 -2.32
C LEU A 94 -0.80 3.32 -1.08
N SER A 95 0.30 2.62 -1.26
CA SER A 95 1.29 2.40 -0.21
C SER A 95 2.57 1.81 -0.80
N THR A 96 3.69 1.97 -0.13
CA THR A 96 4.79 1.01 -0.20
C THR A 96 4.36 -0.26 0.53
N ALA A 97 5.01 -1.40 0.22
CA ALA A 97 4.71 -2.65 0.89
C ALA A 97 5.25 -2.64 2.34
N ASN A 98 4.56 -3.33 3.23
CA ASN A 98 4.96 -3.49 4.63
C ASN A 98 4.88 -4.96 5.05
N GLY A 99 5.62 -5.82 4.35
CA GLY A 99 5.57 -7.27 4.55
C GLY A 99 4.35 -7.95 3.95
N SER A 100 4.33 -9.25 4.01
CA SER A 100 3.24 -10.10 3.52
C SER A 100 2.24 -10.44 4.63
N GLY A 101 1.00 -10.77 4.26
CA GLY A 101 -0.05 -11.23 5.17
C GLY A 101 -0.83 -10.13 5.90
N ASN A 102 -0.48 -8.85 5.73
CA ASN A 102 -1.26 -7.74 6.26
C ASN A 102 -2.46 -7.41 5.36
N PHE A 103 -3.32 -6.50 5.83
CA PHE A 103 -4.54 -6.10 5.13
C PHE A 103 -4.27 -5.60 3.69
N PHE A 104 -3.28 -4.72 3.50
CA PHE A 104 -2.96 -4.19 2.18
C PHE A 104 -2.43 -5.25 1.21
N HIS A 105 -1.58 -6.18 1.71
CA HIS A 105 -1.15 -7.33 0.92
C HIS A 105 -2.32 -8.23 0.50
N ASN A 106 -3.31 -8.45 1.39
CA ASN A 106 -4.49 -9.23 1.08
C ASN A 106 -5.37 -8.54 0.03
N LEU A 107 -5.53 -7.20 0.10
CA LEU A 107 -6.19 -6.42 -0.94
C LEU A 107 -5.48 -6.54 -2.29
N TRP A 108 -4.16 -6.39 -2.31
CA TRP A 108 -3.34 -6.55 -3.50
C TRP A 108 -3.50 -7.94 -4.12
N THR A 109 -3.35 -8.99 -3.31
CA THR A 109 -3.49 -10.38 -3.77
C THR A 109 -4.88 -10.65 -4.30
N GLY A 110 -5.91 -10.14 -3.63
CA GLY A 110 -7.29 -10.22 -4.10
C GLY A 110 -7.50 -9.52 -5.44
N ALA A 111 -6.90 -8.36 -5.65
CA ALA A 111 -6.95 -7.64 -6.92
C ALA A 111 -6.26 -8.41 -8.06
N VAL A 112 -5.04 -8.91 -7.83
CA VAL A 112 -4.29 -9.69 -8.82
C VAL A 112 -5.01 -10.99 -9.20
N THR A 113 -5.68 -11.63 -8.25
CA THR A 113 -6.42 -12.88 -8.49
C THR A 113 -7.88 -12.67 -8.91
N GLY A 114 -8.36 -11.43 -9.01
CA GLY A 114 -9.74 -11.11 -9.36
C GLY A 114 -10.76 -11.44 -8.26
N ASN A 115 -10.32 -11.55 -7.01
CA ASN A 115 -11.17 -11.86 -5.86
C ASN A 115 -11.75 -10.60 -5.18
N ASN A 116 -11.42 -9.41 -5.67
CA ASN A 116 -12.02 -8.15 -5.27
C ASN A 116 -12.16 -7.22 -6.48
N ASN A 117 -12.77 -6.05 -6.30
CA ASN A 117 -13.07 -5.10 -7.37
C ASN A 117 -11.97 -4.03 -7.57
N PHE A 118 -10.77 -4.22 -7.03
CA PHE A 118 -9.66 -3.32 -7.26
C PHE A 118 -8.86 -3.71 -8.52
N ASP A 119 -8.41 -2.70 -9.26
CA ASP A 119 -7.46 -2.86 -10.35
C ASP A 119 -6.04 -2.68 -9.78
N PRO A 120 -5.18 -3.72 -9.78
CA PRO A 120 -3.84 -3.62 -9.22
C PRO A 120 -2.93 -2.81 -10.14
N MET A 121 -2.19 -1.85 -9.56
CA MET A 121 -1.21 -1.05 -10.28
C MET A 121 0.10 -1.01 -9.50
N PHE A 122 1.19 -1.45 -10.12
CA PHE A 122 2.52 -1.47 -9.53
C PHE A 122 3.47 -0.52 -10.26
N PHE A 123 4.23 0.23 -9.50
CA PHE A 123 5.25 1.13 -10.00
C PHE A 123 6.61 0.69 -9.47
N PRO A 124 7.46 0.03 -10.29
CA PRO A 124 8.83 -0.30 -9.90
C PRO A 124 9.66 0.97 -9.74
N TRP A 125 10.82 0.85 -9.09
CA TRP A 125 11.76 1.95 -8.94
C TRP A 125 12.14 2.59 -10.29
N SER A 126 12.20 1.81 -11.36
CA SER A 126 12.53 2.24 -12.72
C SER A 126 11.41 2.98 -13.46
N ALA A 127 10.22 3.12 -12.85
CA ALA A 127 9.12 3.88 -13.44
C ALA A 127 9.39 5.40 -13.49
N SER A 128 10.38 5.88 -12.73
CA SER A 128 10.81 7.27 -12.76
C SER A 128 11.94 7.45 -13.78
N GLU A 129 11.78 8.40 -14.72
CA GLU A 129 12.77 8.71 -15.76
C GLU A 129 14.12 9.18 -15.18
N ASP A 130 14.13 9.72 -13.96
CA ASP A 130 15.33 10.21 -13.28
C ASP A 130 16.13 9.09 -12.59
N ARG A 131 15.70 7.82 -12.70
CA ARG A 131 16.30 6.68 -12.02
C ARG A 131 16.85 5.68 -13.03
N ASP A 132 18.16 5.60 -13.11
CA ASP A 132 18.89 4.62 -13.91
C ASP A 132 19.51 3.51 -13.05
N ASN A 133 20.20 2.56 -13.68
CA ASN A 133 20.87 1.46 -12.98
C ASN A 133 21.95 1.96 -12.02
N ALA A 134 22.70 3.00 -12.38
CA ALA A 134 23.74 3.56 -11.52
C ALA A 134 23.12 4.18 -10.26
N TRP A 135 21.96 4.83 -10.40
CA TRP A 135 21.19 5.31 -9.26
C TRP A 135 20.75 4.16 -8.34
N TYR A 136 20.26 3.05 -8.92
CA TYR A 136 19.81 1.88 -8.14
C TYR A 136 20.97 1.19 -7.43
N GLU A 137 22.11 0.96 -8.08
CA GLU A 137 23.32 0.39 -7.48
C GLU A 137 23.83 1.23 -6.29
N ALA A 138 23.75 2.57 -6.41
CA ALA A 138 24.10 3.45 -5.30
C ALA A 138 23.13 3.31 -4.10
N LYS A 139 21.84 3.03 -4.34
CA LYS A 139 20.87 2.74 -3.29
C LYS A 139 21.13 1.38 -2.65
N GLU A 140 21.39 0.36 -3.45
CA GLU A 140 21.74 -0.98 -3.00
C GLU A 140 22.97 -0.97 -2.07
N ALA A 141 23.98 -0.20 -2.40
CA ALA A 141 25.17 -0.04 -1.57
C ALA A 141 24.93 0.72 -0.24
N ALA A 142 23.88 1.54 -0.17
CA ALA A 142 23.61 2.42 0.97
C ALA A 142 22.48 1.95 1.91
N MET A 143 21.66 1.00 1.48
CA MET A 143 20.46 0.56 2.20
C MET A 143 20.54 -0.91 2.57
N LEU A 144 19.83 -1.28 3.63
CA LEU A 144 19.64 -2.70 3.94
C LEU A 144 18.71 -3.35 2.88
N PRO A 145 18.93 -4.63 2.53
CA PRO A 145 18.17 -5.30 1.47
C PRO A 145 16.64 -5.21 1.64
N TRP A 146 16.13 -5.35 2.87
CA TRP A 146 14.70 -5.22 3.13
C TRP A 146 14.17 -3.80 2.94
N GLN A 147 14.98 -2.77 3.27
CA GLN A 147 14.62 -1.37 3.05
C GLN A 147 14.59 -1.05 1.55
N LEU A 148 15.58 -1.55 0.80
CA LEU A 148 15.63 -1.38 -0.65
C LEU A 148 14.40 -2.02 -1.31
N ALA A 149 14.06 -3.25 -0.93
CA ALA A 149 12.90 -3.97 -1.44
C ALA A 149 11.57 -3.29 -1.08
N GLN A 150 11.48 -2.63 0.07
CA GLN A 150 10.30 -1.88 0.49
C GLN A 150 10.12 -0.58 -0.29
N GLU A 151 11.19 0.21 -0.41
CA GLU A 151 11.13 1.57 -0.95
C GLU A 151 11.33 1.62 -2.47
N TYR A 152 12.12 0.68 -3.00
CA TYR A 152 12.54 0.67 -4.41
C TYR A 152 12.45 -0.73 -5.03
N PRO A 153 11.31 -1.42 -4.92
CA PRO A 153 11.17 -2.78 -5.45
C PRO A 153 11.20 -2.81 -6.98
N THR A 154 11.67 -3.93 -7.51
CA THR A 154 11.63 -4.22 -8.95
C THR A 154 10.34 -4.95 -9.33
N THR A 155 9.81 -5.79 -8.44
CA THR A 155 8.57 -6.55 -8.64
C THR A 155 7.65 -6.47 -7.42
N PRO A 156 6.35 -6.73 -7.58
CA PRO A 156 5.42 -6.79 -6.44
C PRO A 156 5.82 -7.87 -5.43
N GLU A 157 6.28 -9.03 -5.89
CA GLU A 157 6.69 -10.15 -5.05
C GLU A 157 7.87 -9.75 -4.16
N GLU A 158 8.87 -9.07 -4.75
CA GLU A 158 10.00 -8.53 -4.01
C GLU A 158 9.52 -7.54 -2.93
N ALA A 159 8.63 -6.62 -3.30
CA ALA A 159 8.10 -5.63 -2.39
C ALA A 159 7.45 -6.26 -1.16
N PHE A 160 6.58 -7.26 -1.33
CA PHE A 160 5.84 -7.86 -0.22
C PHE A 160 6.64 -8.91 0.55
N VAL A 161 7.44 -9.74 -0.11
CA VAL A 161 8.18 -10.82 0.54
C VAL A 161 9.38 -10.29 1.31
N ARG A 162 10.10 -9.29 0.77
CA ARG A 162 11.33 -8.76 1.36
C ARG A 162 11.13 -7.53 2.22
N SER A 163 9.98 -6.87 2.15
CA SER A 163 9.66 -5.72 3.00
C SER A 163 9.24 -6.15 4.41
N GLY A 164 9.35 -5.24 5.35
CA GLY A 164 9.09 -5.51 6.76
C GLY A 164 10.37 -5.94 7.50
N ASN A 165 10.22 -6.41 8.73
CA ASN A 165 11.33 -6.91 9.55
C ASN A 165 11.23 -8.44 9.68
N PRO A 166 11.73 -9.22 8.72
CA PRO A 166 11.60 -10.67 8.73
C PRO A 166 12.40 -11.26 9.91
N VAL A 167 11.77 -12.21 10.62
CA VAL A 167 12.41 -12.91 11.75
C VAL A 167 13.56 -13.81 11.26
N PHE A 168 13.46 -14.29 10.03
CA PHE A 168 14.48 -15.13 9.41
C PHE A 168 15.13 -14.40 8.25
N ASP A 169 16.44 -14.66 8.06
CA ASP A 169 17.18 -14.20 6.90
C ASP A 169 16.59 -14.83 5.62
N LEU A 170 16.06 -13.97 4.73
CA LEU A 170 15.38 -14.42 3.52
C LEU A 170 16.34 -15.05 2.52
N ASP A 171 17.60 -14.63 2.47
CA ASP A 171 18.60 -15.23 1.59
C ASP A 171 18.95 -16.66 2.06
N VAL A 172 18.93 -16.88 3.38
CA VAL A 172 19.06 -18.23 3.95
C VAL A 172 17.86 -19.08 3.58
N LEU A 173 16.63 -18.54 3.68
CA LEU A 173 15.41 -19.26 3.30
C LEU A 173 15.37 -19.59 1.80
N ASP A 174 15.75 -18.66 0.93
CA ASP A 174 15.82 -18.90 -0.51
C ASP A 174 16.90 -19.93 -0.87
N ASN A 175 18.01 -19.94 -0.18
CA ASN A 175 19.01 -20.99 -0.32
C ASN A 175 18.46 -22.35 0.16
N MET A 176 17.73 -22.38 1.28
CA MET A 176 17.10 -23.61 1.76
C MET A 176 16.04 -24.16 0.80
N ARG A 177 15.28 -23.30 0.10
CA ARG A 177 14.32 -23.73 -0.94
C ARG A 177 14.94 -24.59 -2.03
N LYS A 178 16.20 -24.35 -2.40
CA LYS A 178 16.93 -25.14 -3.40
C LYS A 178 17.12 -26.61 -2.98
N PHE A 179 17.04 -26.89 -1.68
CA PHE A 179 17.18 -28.22 -1.10
C PHE A 179 15.84 -28.86 -0.74
N VAL A 180 14.71 -28.12 -0.91
CA VAL A 180 13.37 -28.70 -0.70
C VAL A 180 13.11 -29.71 -1.80
N ARG A 181 13.13 -31.01 -1.45
CA ARG A 181 12.67 -32.07 -2.32
C ARG A 181 11.14 -32.08 -2.28
N SER A 182 10.48 -32.36 -3.41
CA SER A 182 9.05 -32.67 -3.40
C SER A 182 8.87 -33.90 -2.54
N GLY A 183 8.41 -33.72 -1.29
CA GLY A 183 8.27 -34.83 -0.36
C GLY A 183 7.14 -35.76 -0.79
N GLU A 184 7.38 -37.04 -0.77
CA GLU A 184 6.30 -38.01 -0.60
C GLU A 184 5.58 -37.67 0.70
N LYS A 185 4.25 -37.78 0.72
CA LYS A 185 3.47 -37.50 1.93
C LYS A 185 4.03 -38.38 3.07
N GLY A 186 4.58 -37.76 4.11
CA GLY A 186 5.09 -38.49 5.26
C GLY A 186 4.00 -39.34 5.87
N ALA A 187 4.34 -40.57 6.26
CA ALA A 187 3.42 -41.44 6.99
C ALA A 187 3.70 -41.36 8.49
N VAL A 188 2.64 -41.27 9.27
CA VAL A 188 2.73 -41.36 10.73
C VAL A 188 2.69 -42.82 11.12
N HIS A 189 3.77 -43.30 11.72
CA HIS A 189 3.84 -44.64 12.26
C HIS A 189 3.76 -44.60 13.79
N GLU A 190 2.79 -45.29 14.34
CA GLU A 190 2.71 -45.48 15.79
C GLU A 190 3.65 -46.64 16.18
N THR A 191 4.79 -46.29 16.77
CA THR A 191 5.84 -47.27 17.11
C THR A 191 5.72 -47.83 18.52
N ALA A 192 4.92 -47.19 19.38
CA ALA A 192 4.56 -47.68 20.72
C ALA A 192 3.35 -46.87 21.24
N PRO A 193 2.61 -47.36 22.24
CA PRO A 193 1.57 -46.56 22.85
C PRO A 193 2.13 -45.20 23.39
N ARG A 194 1.71 -44.12 22.79
CA ARG A 194 2.11 -42.72 23.09
C ARG A 194 3.41 -42.20 22.44
N VAL A 195 4.01 -42.90 21.49
CA VAL A 195 5.16 -42.39 20.73
C VAL A 195 4.79 -42.38 19.24
N MET A 196 4.73 -41.16 18.68
CA MET A 196 4.59 -40.99 17.22
C MET A 196 5.94 -40.61 16.62
N SER A 197 6.32 -41.25 15.54
CA SER A 197 7.48 -40.87 14.74
C SER A 197 7.03 -40.49 13.34
N PHE A 198 7.61 -39.41 12.82
CA PHE A 198 7.42 -39.01 11.43
C PHE A 198 8.64 -39.48 10.63
N ARG A 199 8.39 -40.12 9.50
CA ARG A 199 9.42 -40.34 8.46
C ARG A 199 9.01 -39.50 7.26
N CYS A 200 9.90 -38.61 6.86
CA CYS A 200 9.83 -37.91 5.56
C CYS A 200 10.49 -38.69 4.46
#